data_ae9b4fb574907d438f71bc0709f24337
#
_entry.id   ae9b4fb574907d438f71bc0709f24337
#
_cell.length_a   1.000
_cell.length_b   1.000
_cell.length_c   1.000
_cell.angle_alpha   90.00
_cell.angle_beta   90.00
_cell.angle_gamma   90.00
#
_symmetry.space_group_name_H-M   'P 1'
#
loop_
_entity.id
_entity.type
_entity.pdbx_description
1 polymer ?
#
loop_
_entity_poly.entity_id
_entity_poly.type
_entity_poly.pdbx_seq_one_letter_code
_entity_poly.pdbx_strand_id
1 'polypeptide(L)'
;PSTVDRILKLRQDLTERGTNAGAHTIRWHLQQEGIDPPPAPSTIHRVLANNGHVIAQPQKRPRSSWIRFQADQPNETWQMDYSDWTIAGHKRVAILTILDDHSRFIISCCAYNNATVGNVIESFINAGQTHGYPQSTLTDNGRAFTTSTDRTNPARNGFEQLLIDLGIKQKNGKPYHPQTQGKVERFHYTLKLALASKIPAQSLDELNSQLKEIIEYYNHKRPHRALNRTTPAEAYTALPKALPADIKPDHDYRLRTDKVGTNGKTTLRWGGKLRRLYIGRRWGGEPITMVCIDNRVSIKITTTGAVSYTHLTLPTKA
;
A
#
# COMPACT_ATOMS: atom_id res chain seq x y z
N PRO A 1 -27.48 -13.02 27.87
CA PRO A 1 -26.13 -12.58 28.27
C PRO A 1 -26.17 -11.09 28.65
N SER A 2 -25.54 -10.73 29.76
CA SER A 2 -25.49 -9.34 30.18
C SER A 2 -24.66 -8.51 29.19
N THR A 3 -24.87 -7.19 29.14
CA THR A 3 -24.07 -6.29 28.31
C THR A 3 -22.57 -6.43 28.65
N VAL A 4 -22.24 -6.78 29.87
CA VAL A 4 -20.86 -7.04 30.31
C VAL A 4 -20.30 -8.29 29.61
N ASP A 5 -21.03 -9.39 29.61
CA ASP A 5 -20.62 -10.64 28.94
C ASP A 5 -20.42 -10.40 27.43
N ARG A 6 -21.30 -9.58 26.83
CA ARG A 6 -21.16 -9.24 25.41
C ARG A 6 -19.92 -8.41 25.11
N ILE A 7 -19.57 -7.44 25.98
CA ILE A 7 -18.33 -6.65 25.90
C ILE A 7 -17.11 -7.57 25.93
N LEU A 8 -17.07 -8.50 26.89
CA LEU A 8 -15.95 -9.43 27.06
C LEU A 8 -15.81 -10.36 25.85
N LYS A 9 -16.92 -10.92 25.38
CA LYS A 9 -16.94 -11.76 24.18
C LYS A 9 -16.48 -11.01 22.93
N LEU A 10 -16.97 -9.80 22.68
CA LEU A 10 -16.50 -8.95 21.58
C LEU A 10 -14.99 -8.65 21.71
N ARG A 11 -14.50 -8.42 22.92
CA ARG A 11 -13.07 -8.22 23.15
C ARG A 11 -12.26 -9.43 22.71
N GLN A 12 -12.69 -10.62 23.08
CA GLN A 12 -12.04 -11.87 22.73
C GLN A 12 -12.12 -12.11 21.21
N ASP A 13 -13.31 -12.12 20.62
CA ASP A 13 -13.55 -12.37 19.18
C ASP A 13 -12.72 -11.44 18.29
N LEU A 14 -12.69 -10.14 18.62
CA LEU A 14 -11.93 -9.14 17.86
C LEU A 14 -10.41 -9.30 18.03
N THR A 15 -9.96 -9.73 19.19
CA THR A 15 -8.53 -10.00 19.45
C THR A 15 -8.07 -11.23 18.69
N GLU A 16 -8.85 -12.31 18.70
CA GLU A 16 -8.55 -13.55 17.96
C GLU A 16 -8.50 -13.32 16.45
N ARG A 17 -9.34 -12.43 15.93
CA ARG A 17 -9.30 -12.00 14.52
C ARG A 17 -8.16 -11.02 14.19
N GLY A 18 -7.30 -10.68 15.14
CA GLY A 18 -6.24 -9.68 14.95
C GLY A 18 -6.75 -8.28 14.63
N THR A 19 -8.00 -7.97 15.00
CA THR A 19 -8.62 -6.68 14.72
C THR A 19 -8.57 -5.75 15.94
N ASN A 20 -8.99 -4.49 15.75
CA ASN A 20 -8.95 -3.51 16.81
C ASN A 20 -10.05 -3.81 17.86
N ALA A 21 -9.68 -4.26 19.04
CA ALA A 21 -10.57 -4.68 20.13
C ALA A 21 -10.66 -3.65 21.28
N GLY A 22 -10.47 -2.36 21.00
CA GLY A 22 -10.56 -1.28 21.98
C GLY A 22 -12.00 -0.84 22.28
N ALA A 23 -12.21 -0.14 23.41
CA ALA A 23 -13.52 0.27 23.90
C ALA A 23 -14.39 1.01 22.87
N HIS A 24 -13.80 1.83 22.03
CA HIS A 24 -14.53 2.50 20.96
C HIS A 24 -14.98 1.58 19.83
N THR A 25 -14.23 0.54 19.49
CA THR A 25 -14.62 -0.45 18.49
C THR A 25 -15.72 -1.35 19.03
N ILE A 26 -15.58 -1.81 20.28
CA ILE A 26 -16.60 -2.61 20.97
C ILE A 26 -17.91 -1.86 21.05
N ARG A 27 -17.90 -0.56 21.41
CA ARG A 27 -19.12 0.27 21.43
C ARG A 27 -19.82 0.29 20.08
N TRP A 28 -19.06 0.42 18.99
CA TRP A 28 -19.64 0.42 17.64
C TRP A 28 -20.31 -0.93 17.32
N HIS A 29 -19.66 -2.05 17.65
CA HIS A 29 -20.25 -3.38 17.45
C HIS A 29 -21.53 -3.57 18.28
N LEU A 30 -21.54 -3.13 19.55
CA LEU A 30 -22.74 -3.17 20.40
C LEU A 30 -23.90 -2.40 19.77
N GLN A 31 -23.62 -1.22 19.20
CA GLN A 31 -24.61 -0.42 18.49
C GLN A 31 -25.15 -1.12 17.24
N GLN A 32 -24.27 -1.77 16.45
CA GLN A 32 -24.69 -2.55 15.27
C GLN A 32 -25.54 -3.78 15.67
N GLU A 33 -25.37 -4.31 16.86
CA GLU A 33 -26.15 -5.40 17.43
C GLU A 33 -27.47 -4.94 18.06
N GLY A 34 -27.82 -3.66 17.90
CA GLY A 34 -29.09 -3.09 18.36
C GLY A 34 -29.12 -2.65 19.83
N ILE A 35 -27.97 -2.58 20.52
CA ILE A 35 -27.88 -2.02 21.86
C ILE A 35 -27.88 -0.50 21.75
N ASP A 36 -29.00 0.15 22.07
CA ASP A 36 -29.19 1.58 22.00
C ASP A 36 -29.84 2.13 23.29
N PRO A 37 -29.18 3.07 24.02
CA PRO A 37 -27.84 3.57 23.77
C PRO A 37 -26.74 2.58 24.20
N PRO A 38 -25.67 2.43 23.40
CA PRO A 38 -24.56 1.57 23.78
C PRO A 38 -23.76 2.23 24.91
N PRO A 39 -23.14 1.46 25.84
CA PRO A 39 -22.36 2.01 26.94
C PRO A 39 -21.26 2.96 26.46
N ALA A 40 -20.98 3.99 27.25
CA ALA A 40 -19.89 4.93 26.95
C ALA A 40 -18.53 4.21 26.85
N PRO A 41 -17.60 4.68 26.00
CA PRO A 41 -16.28 4.08 25.89
C PRO A 41 -15.51 3.98 27.22
N SER A 42 -15.69 4.93 28.13
CA SER A 42 -15.13 4.91 29.46
C SER A 42 -15.70 3.76 30.31
N THR A 43 -16.99 3.48 30.22
CA THR A 43 -17.65 2.36 30.89
C THR A 43 -17.13 1.03 30.34
N ILE A 44 -17.06 0.88 29.00
CA ILE A 44 -16.49 -0.31 28.36
C ILE A 44 -15.02 -0.51 28.79
N HIS A 45 -14.23 0.59 28.81
CA HIS A 45 -12.84 0.50 29.24
C HIS A 45 -12.72 0.02 30.70
N ARG A 46 -13.58 0.50 31.60
CA ARG A 46 -13.63 0.07 33.00
C ARG A 46 -13.97 -1.41 33.12
N VAL A 47 -14.96 -1.89 32.36
CA VAL A 47 -15.30 -3.32 32.32
C VAL A 47 -14.11 -4.14 31.87
N LEU A 48 -13.42 -3.75 30.80
CA LEU A 48 -12.22 -4.44 30.29
C LEU A 48 -11.08 -4.42 31.30
N ALA A 49 -10.86 -3.29 32.00
CA ALA A 49 -9.81 -3.17 33.01
C ALA A 49 -10.08 -4.05 34.22
N ASN A 50 -11.31 -4.04 34.74
CA ASN A 50 -11.71 -4.86 35.88
C ASN A 50 -11.63 -6.37 35.62
N ASN A 51 -11.69 -6.76 34.34
CA ASN A 51 -11.57 -8.16 33.90
C ASN A 51 -10.18 -8.51 33.33
N GLY A 52 -9.15 -7.68 33.61
CA GLY A 52 -7.77 -7.97 33.22
C GLY A 52 -7.43 -7.84 31.73
N HIS A 53 -8.35 -7.32 30.91
CA HIS A 53 -8.13 -7.17 29.47
C HIS A 53 -7.41 -5.87 29.06
N VAL A 54 -6.92 -5.08 30.02
CA VAL A 54 -6.19 -3.84 29.79
C VAL A 54 -4.81 -3.93 30.43
N ILE A 55 -3.76 -3.88 29.59
CA ILE A 55 -2.38 -3.78 30.04
C ILE A 55 -2.02 -2.30 30.12
N ALA A 56 -1.63 -1.81 31.29
CA ALA A 56 -1.17 -0.44 31.47
C ALA A 56 0.10 -0.18 30.63
N GLN A 57 0.09 0.88 29.82
CA GLN A 57 1.25 1.32 29.03
C GLN A 57 1.66 2.74 29.46
N PRO A 58 2.49 2.90 30.50
CA PRO A 58 2.83 4.19 31.09
C PRO A 58 3.52 5.17 30.11
N GLN A 59 4.16 4.64 29.06
CA GLN A 59 4.92 5.46 28.08
C GLN A 59 4.07 6.15 27.02
N LYS A 60 2.76 5.92 26.97
CA LYS A 60 1.88 6.61 26.01
C LYS A 60 1.58 8.03 26.50
N ARG A 61 2.33 9.01 25.98
CA ARG A 61 2.03 10.44 26.19
C ARG A 61 0.72 10.86 25.51
N PRO A 62 -0.07 11.80 26.10
CA PRO A 62 -1.26 12.36 25.43
C PRO A 62 -0.85 13.08 24.14
N ARG A 63 -1.53 12.80 23.04
CA ARG A 63 -1.24 13.34 21.71
C ARG A 63 -2.05 14.62 21.40
N SER A 64 -2.25 15.50 22.36
CA SER A 64 -3.13 16.67 22.22
C SER A 64 -2.58 17.81 21.36
N SER A 65 -1.29 17.78 20.97
CA SER A 65 -0.63 18.90 20.29
C SER A 65 -0.26 18.68 18.82
N TRP A 66 -0.77 17.64 18.17
CA TRP A 66 -0.36 17.31 16.81
C TRP A 66 -1.36 17.86 15.78
N ILE A 67 -0.92 18.80 14.95
CA ILE A 67 -1.66 19.23 13.76
C ILE A 67 -1.74 18.02 12.84
N ARG A 68 -2.94 17.51 12.61
CA ARG A 68 -3.17 16.39 11.68
C ARG A 68 -3.27 16.95 10.27
N PHE A 69 -2.24 16.76 9.50
CA PHE A 69 -2.35 16.95 8.05
C PHE A 69 -3.24 15.82 7.47
N GLN A 70 -4.22 16.18 6.67
CA GLN A 70 -5.06 15.27 5.91
C GLN A 70 -5.36 15.93 4.58
N ALA A 71 -5.25 15.17 3.49
CA ALA A 71 -5.67 15.60 2.17
C ALA A 71 -7.18 15.92 2.15
N ASP A 72 -7.58 16.92 1.39
CA ASP A 72 -8.97 17.40 1.39
C ASP A 72 -9.89 16.45 0.62
N GLN A 73 -9.38 15.71 -0.37
CA GLN A 73 -10.15 14.80 -1.19
C GLN A 73 -9.39 13.51 -1.54
N PRO A 74 -10.10 12.42 -1.92
CA PRO A 74 -9.47 11.18 -2.39
C PRO A 74 -8.56 11.43 -3.59
N ASN A 75 -7.50 10.63 -3.72
CA ASN A 75 -6.46 10.74 -4.73
C ASN A 75 -5.65 12.06 -4.73
N GLU A 76 -5.84 12.93 -3.76
CA GLU A 76 -4.97 14.11 -3.64
C GLU A 76 -3.54 13.72 -3.26
N THR A 77 -3.39 12.78 -2.32
CA THR A 77 -2.08 12.27 -1.91
C THR A 77 -2.15 10.79 -1.59
N TRP A 78 -1.34 9.99 -2.26
CA TRP A 78 -1.12 8.60 -1.88
C TRP A 78 0.15 8.49 -1.02
N GLN A 79 0.03 7.93 0.18
CA GLN A 79 1.17 7.53 0.99
C GLN A 79 1.64 6.15 0.56
N MET A 80 2.96 6.00 0.37
CA MET A 80 3.56 4.75 -0.03
C MET A 80 4.73 4.40 0.89
N ASP A 81 4.77 3.16 1.35
CA ASP A 81 5.81 2.69 2.25
C ASP A 81 5.99 1.17 2.17
N TYR A 82 7.21 0.71 2.48
CA TYR A 82 7.52 -0.70 2.65
C TYR A 82 7.50 -1.09 4.13
N SER A 83 7.02 -2.28 4.39
CA SER A 83 7.08 -2.91 5.70
C SER A 83 7.63 -4.32 5.58
N ASP A 84 8.55 -4.69 6.45
CA ASP A 84 9.07 -6.06 6.51
C ASP A 84 8.07 -7.02 7.17
N TRP A 85 8.01 -8.23 6.63
CA TRP A 85 7.33 -9.37 7.21
C TRP A 85 8.17 -10.65 7.05
N THR A 86 7.83 -11.68 7.82
CA THR A 86 8.50 -12.98 7.73
C THR A 86 7.46 -14.06 7.46
N ILE A 87 7.64 -14.83 6.40
CA ILE A 87 6.85 -16.03 6.08
C ILE A 87 7.52 -17.28 6.66
N ALA A 88 6.87 -18.43 6.54
CA ALA A 88 7.41 -19.70 6.99
C ALA A 88 8.84 -19.94 6.47
N GLY A 89 9.65 -20.69 7.22
CA GLY A 89 11.06 -20.88 6.91
C GLY A 89 11.94 -19.65 7.17
N HIS A 90 11.48 -18.70 7.98
CA HIS A 90 12.19 -17.47 8.36
C HIS A 90 12.58 -16.57 7.17
N LYS A 91 11.92 -16.72 6.03
CA LYS A 91 12.19 -15.90 4.83
C LYS A 91 11.58 -14.49 5.03
N ARG A 92 12.43 -13.48 5.01
CA ARG A 92 12.00 -12.06 5.02
C ARG A 92 11.45 -11.66 3.65
N VAL A 93 10.39 -10.88 3.67
CA VAL A 93 9.72 -10.34 2.48
C VAL A 93 9.35 -8.88 2.74
N ALA A 94 9.23 -8.10 1.69
CA ALA A 94 8.84 -6.69 1.75
C ALA A 94 7.39 -6.53 1.31
N ILE A 95 6.56 -5.89 2.12
CA ILE A 95 5.17 -5.56 1.79
C ILE A 95 5.11 -4.09 1.40
N LEU A 96 4.81 -3.80 0.13
CA LEU A 96 4.53 -2.45 -0.36
C LEU A 96 3.07 -2.11 -0.11
N THR A 97 2.83 -0.99 0.55
CA THR A 97 1.49 -0.44 0.79
C THR A 97 1.34 0.89 0.08
N ILE A 98 0.22 1.09 -0.61
CA ILE A 98 -0.24 2.36 -1.15
C ILE A 98 -1.56 2.70 -0.46
N LEU A 99 -1.61 3.82 0.24
CA LEU A 99 -2.75 4.27 1.06
C LEU A 99 -3.18 5.67 0.63
N ASP A 100 -4.47 5.86 0.42
CA ASP A 100 -5.05 7.19 0.20
C ASP A 100 -5.08 8.01 1.49
N ASP A 101 -4.46 9.19 1.46
CA ASP A 101 -4.28 10.03 2.64
C ASP A 101 -5.61 10.58 3.20
N HIS A 102 -6.57 10.88 2.34
CA HIS A 102 -7.88 11.40 2.73
C HIS A 102 -8.72 10.32 3.42
N SER A 103 -8.97 9.23 2.72
CA SER A 103 -9.94 8.20 3.10
C SER A 103 -9.35 7.06 3.93
N ARG A 104 -8.02 6.93 4.01
CA ARG A 104 -7.33 5.74 4.57
C ARG A 104 -7.57 4.47 3.77
N PHE A 105 -8.18 4.57 2.61
CA PHE A 105 -8.41 3.44 1.72
C PHE A 105 -7.08 2.86 1.26
N ILE A 106 -6.93 1.55 1.38
CA ILE A 106 -5.76 0.86 0.87
C ILE A 106 -5.97 0.62 -0.61
N ILE A 107 -5.23 1.40 -1.40
CA ILE A 107 -5.24 1.36 -2.86
C ILE A 107 -4.57 0.09 -3.36
N SER A 108 -3.43 -0.27 -2.75
CA SER A 108 -2.67 -1.49 -3.06
C SER A 108 -1.87 -1.94 -1.85
N CYS A 109 -1.73 -3.25 -1.67
CA CYS A 109 -0.84 -3.83 -0.66
C CYS A 109 -0.38 -5.20 -1.16
N CYS A 110 0.88 -5.30 -1.55
CA CYS A 110 1.45 -6.49 -2.18
C CYS A 110 2.79 -6.87 -1.53
N ALA A 111 2.99 -8.17 -1.35
CA ALA A 111 4.24 -8.72 -0.85
C ALA A 111 5.18 -9.09 -2.00
N TYR A 112 6.47 -8.81 -1.81
CA TYR A 112 7.56 -9.07 -2.74
C TYR A 112 8.76 -9.68 -2.02
N ASN A 113 9.62 -10.38 -2.74
CA ASN A 113 10.86 -10.90 -2.16
C ASN A 113 11.77 -9.77 -1.64
N ASN A 114 11.81 -8.64 -2.32
CA ASN A 114 12.65 -7.49 -1.97
C ASN A 114 11.94 -6.17 -2.32
N ALA A 115 12.32 -5.10 -1.62
CA ALA A 115 11.91 -3.75 -1.95
C ALA A 115 12.71 -3.24 -3.16
N THR A 116 12.07 -3.08 -4.32
CA THR A 116 12.72 -2.61 -5.55
C THR A 116 11.91 -1.51 -6.23
N VAL A 117 12.58 -0.65 -6.99
CA VAL A 117 11.94 0.37 -7.84
C VAL A 117 10.94 -0.26 -8.81
N GLY A 118 11.29 -1.42 -9.39
CA GLY A 118 10.40 -2.13 -10.32
C GLY A 118 9.07 -2.54 -9.68
N ASN A 119 9.10 -3.01 -8.42
CA ASN A 119 7.88 -3.38 -7.69
C ASN A 119 7.01 -2.15 -7.39
N VAL A 120 7.66 -1.01 -7.06
CA VAL A 120 6.96 0.27 -6.85
C VAL A 120 6.24 0.70 -8.12
N ILE A 121 6.94 0.70 -9.27
CA ILE A 121 6.39 1.07 -10.57
C ILE A 121 5.20 0.17 -10.94
N GLU A 122 5.38 -1.15 -10.85
CA GLU A 122 4.34 -2.12 -11.18
C GLU A 122 3.08 -1.92 -10.32
N SER A 123 3.25 -1.85 -8.99
CA SER A 123 2.13 -1.62 -8.07
C SER A 123 1.45 -0.29 -8.32
N PHE A 124 2.23 0.76 -8.59
CA PHE A 124 1.71 2.11 -8.81
C PHE A 124 0.90 2.20 -10.11
N ILE A 125 1.38 1.61 -11.20
CA ILE A 125 0.64 1.58 -12.47
C ILE A 125 -0.67 0.80 -12.33
N ASN A 126 -0.62 -0.41 -11.75
CA ASN A 126 -1.82 -1.23 -11.54
C ASN A 126 -2.85 -0.51 -10.66
N ALA A 127 -2.37 0.16 -9.61
CA ALA A 127 -3.20 0.98 -8.73
C ALA A 127 -3.83 2.16 -9.49
N GLY A 128 -3.04 2.88 -10.29
CA GLY A 128 -3.51 4.01 -11.09
C GLY A 128 -4.53 3.63 -12.17
N GLN A 129 -4.34 2.48 -12.81
CA GLN A 129 -5.30 1.95 -13.79
C GLN A 129 -6.65 1.58 -13.16
N THR A 130 -6.63 1.08 -11.91
CA THR A 130 -7.85 0.65 -11.22
C THR A 130 -8.58 1.80 -10.54
N HIS A 131 -7.83 2.72 -9.91
CA HIS A 131 -8.39 3.73 -9.01
C HIS A 131 -8.31 5.17 -9.54
N GLY A 132 -7.63 5.40 -10.68
CA GLY A 132 -7.18 6.72 -11.15
C GLY A 132 -5.89 7.12 -10.45
N TYR A 133 -5.05 7.94 -11.12
CA TYR A 133 -3.78 8.39 -10.58
C TYR A 133 -3.95 9.50 -9.56
N PRO A 134 -3.09 9.58 -8.52
CA PRO A 134 -3.15 10.65 -7.52
C PRO A 134 -2.53 11.95 -8.04
N GLN A 135 -2.92 13.08 -7.45
CA GLN A 135 -2.28 14.36 -7.70
C GLN A 135 -0.84 14.40 -7.16
N SER A 136 -0.57 13.71 -6.06
CA SER A 136 0.74 13.62 -5.45
C SER A 136 0.98 12.30 -4.74
N THR A 137 2.26 11.94 -4.57
CA THR A 137 2.69 10.84 -3.71
C THR A 137 3.47 11.37 -2.51
N LEU A 138 3.41 10.66 -1.38
CA LEU A 138 4.21 10.90 -0.19
C LEU A 138 4.94 9.60 0.17
N THR A 139 6.27 9.62 0.06
CA THR A 139 7.14 8.47 0.32
C THR A 139 8.21 8.83 1.36
N ASP A 140 8.87 7.82 1.90
CA ASP A 140 10.14 8.03 2.58
C ASP A 140 11.27 8.30 1.57
N ASN A 141 12.51 8.45 2.08
CA ASN A 141 13.69 8.65 1.26
C ASN A 141 14.37 7.31 0.90
N GLY A 142 13.67 6.20 0.95
CA GLY A 142 14.19 4.89 0.57
C GLY A 142 14.56 4.84 -0.92
N ARG A 143 15.64 4.12 -1.26
CA ARG A 143 16.15 4.01 -2.64
C ARG A 143 15.13 3.46 -3.65
N ALA A 144 14.12 2.74 -3.18
CA ALA A 144 13.04 2.27 -4.04
C ALA A 144 12.12 3.40 -4.53
N PHE A 145 12.04 4.51 -3.79
CA PHE A 145 11.17 5.65 -4.12
C PHE A 145 11.93 6.85 -4.67
N THR A 146 13.17 7.08 -4.23
CA THR A 146 13.94 8.28 -4.63
C THR A 146 15.43 8.04 -4.60
N THR A 147 16.15 8.75 -5.48
CA THR A 147 17.60 8.86 -5.48
C THR A 147 18.07 10.23 -4.97
N SER A 148 17.17 11.13 -4.59
CA SER A 148 17.47 12.50 -4.19
C SER A 148 18.46 12.62 -3.01
N THR A 149 18.61 11.55 -2.22
CA THR A 149 19.59 11.50 -1.10
C THR A 149 20.94 10.92 -1.51
N ASP A 150 21.07 10.37 -2.71
CA ASP A 150 22.33 9.80 -3.20
C ASP A 150 23.13 10.87 -3.95
N ARG A 151 24.08 11.50 -3.23
CA ARG A 151 24.99 12.52 -3.79
C ARG A 151 25.91 11.98 -4.88
N THR A 152 26.09 10.66 -4.95
CA THR A 152 26.98 10.00 -5.91
C THR A 152 26.29 9.67 -7.22
N ASN A 153 24.96 9.60 -7.20
CA ASN A 153 24.15 9.33 -8.39
C ASN A 153 22.96 10.31 -8.49
N PRO A 154 23.17 11.49 -9.11
CA PRO A 154 22.13 12.50 -9.26
C PRO A 154 21.05 12.13 -10.27
N ALA A 155 21.14 10.98 -10.94
CA ALA A 155 20.14 10.53 -11.88
C ALA A 155 18.88 10.07 -11.14
N ARG A 156 17.71 10.49 -11.63
CA ARG A 156 16.42 10.06 -11.12
C ARG A 156 16.23 8.56 -11.33
N ASN A 157 15.60 7.90 -10.35
CA ASN A 157 15.19 6.52 -10.55
C ASN A 157 13.94 6.40 -11.46
N GLY A 158 13.63 5.19 -11.90
CA GLY A 158 12.51 4.95 -12.81
C GLY A 158 11.15 5.37 -12.25
N PHE A 159 10.96 5.34 -10.92
CA PHE A 159 9.70 5.77 -10.29
C PHE A 159 9.57 7.30 -10.28
N GLU A 160 10.65 8.02 -9.96
CA GLU A 160 10.69 9.49 -10.04
C GLU A 160 10.39 9.98 -11.47
N GLN A 161 10.96 9.30 -12.47
CA GLN A 161 10.67 9.62 -13.86
C GLN A 161 9.22 9.34 -14.24
N LEU A 162 8.66 8.20 -13.83
CA LEU A 162 7.25 7.87 -14.04
C LEU A 162 6.31 8.94 -13.47
N LEU A 163 6.58 9.43 -12.25
CA LEU A 163 5.76 10.46 -11.63
C LEU A 163 5.79 11.77 -12.42
N ILE A 164 6.96 12.16 -12.94
CA ILE A 164 7.10 13.33 -13.79
C ILE A 164 6.32 13.16 -15.10
N ASP A 165 6.48 12.01 -15.76
CA ASP A 165 5.82 11.71 -17.02
C ASP A 165 4.29 11.71 -16.87
N LEU A 166 3.78 11.41 -15.67
CA LEU A 166 2.34 11.43 -15.32
C LEU A 166 1.87 12.77 -14.73
N GLY A 167 2.73 13.79 -14.60
CA GLY A 167 2.37 15.07 -13.97
C GLY A 167 2.04 14.97 -12.47
N ILE A 168 2.57 13.94 -11.79
CA ILE A 168 2.31 13.67 -10.38
C ILE A 168 3.41 14.27 -9.51
N LYS A 169 3.02 15.07 -8.51
CA LYS A 169 3.98 15.69 -7.60
C LYS A 169 4.50 14.69 -6.57
N GLN A 170 5.81 14.44 -6.54
CA GLN A 170 6.42 13.67 -5.47
C GLN A 170 6.68 14.55 -4.24
N LYS A 171 6.25 14.08 -3.08
CA LYS A 171 6.55 14.63 -1.77
C LYS A 171 7.38 13.61 -1.00
N ASN A 172 8.54 13.99 -0.50
CA ASN A 172 9.36 13.13 0.36
C ASN A 172 9.22 13.58 1.81
N GLY A 173 9.12 12.62 2.72
CA GLY A 173 9.13 12.90 4.16
C GLY A 173 10.40 13.67 4.54
N LYS A 174 10.25 14.74 5.34
CA LYS A 174 11.44 15.41 5.88
C LYS A 174 12.18 14.43 6.80
N PRO A 175 13.53 14.33 6.71
CA PRO A 175 14.29 13.53 7.65
C PRO A 175 13.93 13.92 9.10
N TYR A 176 13.74 12.92 9.97
CA TYR A 176 13.38 13.10 11.40
C TYR A 176 12.00 13.74 11.70
N HIS A 177 11.08 13.84 10.72
CA HIS A 177 9.68 14.23 10.96
C HIS A 177 8.71 13.06 10.72
N PRO A 178 8.55 12.13 11.68
CA PRO A 178 7.70 10.93 11.53
C PRO A 178 6.20 11.25 11.40
N GLN A 179 5.82 12.51 11.55
CA GLN A 179 4.40 12.93 11.52
C GLN A 179 3.77 12.85 10.12
N THR A 180 4.57 12.85 9.05
CA THR A 180 4.06 12.90 7.67
C THR A 180 3.53 11.56 7.18
N GLN A 181 4.08 10.43 7.64
CA GLN A 181 3.70 9.07 7.22
C GLN A 181 2.94 8.26 8.29
N GLY A 182 2.56 8.89 9.39
CA GLY A 182 1.91 8.20 10.52
C GLY A 182 0.61 7.46 10.19
N LYS A 183 0.03 7.65 8.99
CA LYS A 183 -1.18 6.94 8.54
C LYS A 183 -0.84 5.57 7.99
N VAL A 184 0.15 5.47 7.10
CA VAL A 184 0.62 4.20 6.56
C VAL A 184 1.32 3.37 7.65
N GLU A 185 2.10 3.99 8.55
CA GLU A 185 2.68 3.33 9.72
C GLU A 185 1.60 2.72 10.63
N ARG A 186 0.51 3.47 10.87
CA ARG A 186 -0.62 2.98 11.64
C ARG A 186 -1.35 1.82 10.96
N PHE A 187 -1.44 1.85 9.64
CA PHE A 187 -1.95 0.72 8.88
C PHE A 187 -1.02 -0.49 9.01
N HIS A 188 0.29 -0.32 8.86
CA HIS A 188 1.28 -1.41 9.02
C HIS A 188 1.16 -2.09 10.39
N TYR A 189 0.97 -1.30 11.46
CA TYR A 189 0.69 -1.89 12.77
C TYR A 189 -0.58 -2.76 12.77
N THR A 190 -1.66 -2.28 12.16
CA THR A 190 -2.93 -3.02 12.06
C THR A 190 -2.75 -4.28 11.20
N LEU A 191 -2.05 -4.17 10.07
CA LEU A 191 -1.74 -5.27 9.17
C LEU A 191 -0.94 -6.37 9.87
N LYS A 192 0.13 -5.98 10.60
CA LYS A 192 0.98 -6.94 11.34
C LYS A 192 0.21 -7.68 12.42
N LEU A 193 -0.71 -7.03 13.11
CA LEU A 193 -1.61 -7.70 14.07
C LEU A 193 -2.52 -8.72 13.38
N ALA A 194 -3.11 -8.35 12.24
CA ALA A 194 -3.98 -9.24 11.49
C ALA A 194 -3.22 -10.44 10.90
N LEU A 195 -2.02 -10.23 10.38
CA LEU A 195 -1.16 -11.31 9.89
C LEU A 195 -0.69 -12.24 11.02
N ALA A 196 -0.37 -11.69 12.20
CA ALA A 196 0.04 -12.48 13.36
C ALA A 196 -1.08 -13.38 13.92
N SER A 197 -2.35 -13.10 13.64
CA SER A 197 -3.49 -13.95 14.00
C SER A 197 -3.79 -15.05 12.97
N LYS A 198 -3.10 -15.05 11.83
CA LYS A 198 -3.25 -16.07 10.78
C LYS A 198 -2.14 -17.12 10.87
N ILE A 199 -2.39 -18.27 10.23
CA ILE A 199 -1.34 -19.27 10.01
C ILE A 199 -0.25 -18.64 9.13
N PRO A 200 1.05 -18.77 9.49
CA PRO A 200 2.14 -18.21 8.71
C PRO A 200 2.13 -18.72 7.27
N ALA A 201 2.09 -17.80 6.32
CA ALA A 201 2.08 -18.12 4.89
C ALA A 201 3.36 -18.89 4.49
N GLN A 202 3.21 -19.92 3.66
CA GLN A 202 4.31 -20.76 3.18
C GLN A 202 4.98 -20.17 1.93
N SER A 203 4.27 -19.30 1.21
CA SER A 203 4.73 -18.69 -0.04
C SER A 203 4.31 -17.22 -0.15
N LEU A 204 4.88 -16.50 -1.12
CA LEU A 204 4.45 -15.14 -1.45
C LEU A 204 2.99 -15.10 -1.95
N ASP A 205 2.57 -16.09 -2.70
CA ASP A 205 1.21 -16.15 -3.25
C ASP A 205 0.19 -16.34 -2.12
N GLU A 206 0.51 -17.21 -1.16
CA GLU A 206 -0.33 -17.39 0.03
C GLU A 206 -0.38 -16.11 0.88
N LEU A 207 0.77 -15.45 1.09
CA LEU A 207 0.80 -14.17 1.80
C LEU A 207 -0.03 -13.11 1.06
N ASN A 208 0.09 -13.00 -0.27
CA ASN A 208 -0.70 -12.05 -1.05
C ASN A 208 -2.20 -12.36 -0.98
N SER A 209 -2.60 -13.63 -0.90
CA SER A 209 -3.99 -14.02 -0.66
C SER A 209 -4.48 -13.57 0.72
N GLN A 210 -3.67 -13.77 1.76
CA GLN A 210 -3.97 -13.30 3.11
C GLN A 210 -4.06 -11.75 3.17
N LEU A 211 -3.17 -11.05 2.48
CA LEU A 211 -3.20 -9.59 2.38
C LEU A 211 -4.50 -9.10 1.73
N LYS A 212 -4.94 -9.75 0.64
CA LYS A 212 -6.19 -9.41 -0.04
C LYS A 212 -7.40 -9.51 0.88
N GLU A 213 -7.51 -10.57 1.67
CA GLU A 213 -8.60 -10.74 2.65
C GLU A 213 -8.58 -9.66 3.73
N ILE A 214 -7.39 -9.34 4.26
CA ILE A 214 -7.22 -8.31 5.30
C ILE A 214 -7.62 -6.94 4.77
N ILE A 215 -7.22 -6.62 3.53
CA ILE A 215 -7.52 -5.34 2.89
C ILE A 215 -9.00 -5.22 2.59
N GLU A 216 -9.64 -6.29 2.11
CA GLU A 216 -11.09 -6.32 1.88
C GLU A 216 -11.84 -5.99 3.17
N TYR A 217 -11.48 -6.64 4.28
CA TYR A 217 -12.04 -6.31 5.58
C TYR A 217 -11.75 -4.87 6.01
N TYR A 218 -10.48 -4.43 5.87
CA TYR A 218 -10.06 -3.09 6.28
C TYR A 218 -10.79 -1.99 5.51
N ASN A 219 -10.92 -2.13 4.20
CA ASN A 219 -11.53 -1.13 3.34
C ASN A 219 -13.05 -1.09 3.47
N HIS A 220 -13.71 -2.23 3.54
CA HIS A 220 -15.16 -2.32 3.37
C HIS A 220 -15.95 -2.64 4.64
N LYS A 221 -15.30 -3.18 5.68
CA LYS A 221 -16.01 -3.64 6.89
C LYS A 221 -15.54 -2.99 8.18
N ARG A 222 -14.32 -2.44 8.19
CA ARG A 222 -13.75 -1.89 9.41
C ARG A 222 -14.16 -0.43 9.62
N PRO A 223 -14.89 -0.09 10.73
CA PRO A 223 -15.20 1.30 11.06
C PRO A 223 -13.94 2.05 11.47
N HIS A 224 -13.64 3.18 10.83
CA HIS A 224 -12.41 3.91 11.08
C HIS A 224 -12.67 5.13 11.98
N ARG A 225 -12.01 5.18 13.16
CA ARG A 225 -12.24 6.27 14.15
C ARG A 225 -11.97 7.67 13.58
N ALA A 226 -10.95 7.82 12.73
CA ALA A 226 -10.61 9.12 12.14
C ALA A 226 -11.57 9.55 11.02
N LEU A 227 -12.46 8.65 10.57
CA LEU A 227 -13.47 8.87 9.54
C LEU A 227 -14.89 8.88 10.14
N ASN A 228 -15.05 9.30 11.37
CA ASN A 228 -16.35 9.31 12.06
C ASN A 228 -17.09 7.96 12.02
N ARG A 229 -16.32 6.85 12.02
CA ARG A 229 -16.82 5.48 11.99
C ARG A 229 -17.32 4.98 10.63
N THR A 230 -17.20 5.76 9.57
CA THR A 230 -17.38 5.23 8.22
C THR A 230 -16.21 4.31 7.85
N THR A 231 -16.42 3.46 6.85
CA THR A 231 -15.36 2.63 6.29
C THR A 231 -14.45 3.46 5.38
N PRO A 232 -13.18 3.04 5.17
CA PRO A 232 -12.32 3.66 4.18
C PRO A 232 -12.93 3.73 2.78
N ALA A 233 -13.66 2.70 2.34
CA ALA A 233 -14.31 2.64 1.03
C ALA A 233 -15.42 3.70 0.90
N GLU A 234 -16.28 3.85 1.91
CA GLU A 234 -17.29 4.90 1.94
C GLU A 234 -16.64 6.30 1.85
N ALA A 235 -15.58 6.55 2.64
CA ALA A 235 -14.86 7.82 2.60
C ALA A 235 -14.16 8.07 1.25
N TYR A 236 -13.68 7.00 0.59
CA TYR A 236 -12.99 7.09 -0.70
C TYR A 236 -13.94 7.41 -1.86
N THR A 237 -15.20 7.04 -1.74
CA THR A 237 -16.24 7.26 -2.77
C THR A 237 -17.13 8.47 -2.48
N ALA A 238 -17.04 9.06 -1.29
CA ALA A 238 -17.90 10.16 -0.85
C ALA A 238 -17.66 11.48 -1.60
N LEU A 239 -16.45 11.70 -2.12
CA LEU A 239 -16.06 12.94 -2.81
C LEU A 239 -15.47 12.64 -4.18
N PRO A 240 -15.49 13.62 -5.11
CA PRO A 240 -14.75 13.53 -6.35
C PRO A 240 -13.25 13.30 -6.08
N LYS A 241 -12.62 12.52 -6.93
CA LYS A 241 -11.19 12.22 -6.83
C LYS A 241 -10.36 13.34 -7.44
N ALA A 242 -9.26 13.71 -6.77
CA ALA A 242 -8.26 14.59 -7.35
C ALA A 242 -7.58 13.91 -8.55
N LEU A 243 -7.13 14.73 -9.48
CA LEU A 243 -6.40 14.28 -10.67
C LEU A 243 -5.00 14.92 -10.67
N PRO A 244 -4.01 14.30 -11.31
CA PRO A 244 -2.73 14.94 -11.56
C PRO A 244 -2.89 16.27 -12.31
N ALA A 245 -1.94 17.21 -12.08
CA ALA A 245 -2.08 18.59 -12.57
C ALA A 245 -2.05 18.74 -14.09
N ASP A 246 -1.40 17.79 -14.83
CA ASP A 246 -1.20 17.83 -16.27
C ASP A 246 -1.41 16.45 -16.91
N ILE A 247 -2.55 15.78 -16.64
CA ILE A 247 -2.87 14.61 -17.45
C ILE A 247 -3.19 15.08 -18.88
N LYS A 248 -2.23 14.91 -19.78
CA LYS A 248 -2.57 14.69 -21.18
C LYS A 248 -3.18 13.29 -21.27
N PRO A 249 -4.45 13.14 -21.71
CA PRO A 249 -5.14 11.84 -21.77
C PRO A 249 -4.48 10.77 -22.64
N ASP A 250 -3.35 11.09 -23.27
CA ASP A 250 -2.72 10.33 -24.36
C ASP A 250 -1.42 9.59 -23.96
N HIS A 251 -1.12 9.42 -22.68
CA HIS A 251 0.00 8.55 -22.32
C HIS A 251 -0.39 7.07 -22.44
N ASP A 252 0.11 6.44 -23.48
CA ASP A 252 -0.10 5.01 -23.77
C ASP A 252 0.88 4.19 -22.92
N TYR A 253 0.50 3.88 -21.67
CA TYR A 253 1.30 2.93 -20.89
C TYR A 253 0.69 1.54 -20.95
N ARG A 254 1.57 0.57 -21.11
CA ARG A 254 1.20 -0.84 -21.19
C ARG A 254 2.06 -1.65 -20.24
N LEU A 255 1.41 -2.46 -19.44
CA LEU A 255 2.06 -3.52 -18.69
C LEU A 255 1.95 -4.81 -19.51
N ARG A 256 3.07 -5.48 -19.73
CA ARG A 256 3.10 -6.76 -20.42
C ARG A 256 3.99 -7.74 -19.70
N THR A 257 3.49 -8.94 -19.44
CA THR A 257 4.28 -10.07 -18.97
C THR A 257 4.69 -10.93 -20.16
N ASP A 258 5.93 -11.43 -20.14
CA ASP A 258 6.46 -12.31 -21.19
C ASP A 258 7.59 -13.18 -20.59
N LYS A 259 8.22 -14.01 -21.39
CA LYS A 259 9.43 -14.76 -21.03
C LYS A 259 10.59 -14.35 -21.94
N VAL A 260 11.79 -14.36 -21.37
CA VAL A 260 13.00 -14.15 -22.17
C VAL A 260 13.26 -15.42 -22.97
N GLY A 261 13.40 -15.31 -24.28
CA GLY A 261 13.79 -16.43 -25.11
C GLY A 261 15.19 -16.95 -24.73
N THR A 262 15.49 -18.22 -25.04
CA THR A 262 16.79 -18.87 -24.76
C THR A 262 17.98 -18.11 -25.38
N ASN A 263 17.72 -17.33 -26.42
CA ASN A 263 18.69 -16.45 -27.07
C ASN A 263 18.87 -15.10 -26.37
N GLY A 264 18.23 -14.89 -25.21
CA GLY A 264 18.29 -13.65 -24.44
C GLY A 264 17.42 -12.51 -24.98
N LYS A 265 16.47 -12.80 -25.88
CA LYS A 265 15.61 -11.80 -26.53
C LYS A 265 14.16 -11.99 -26.12
N THR A 266 13.40 -10.89 -26.13
CA THR A 266 11.94 -10.88 -26.10
C THR A 266 11.41 -9.99 -27.22
N THR A 267 10.10 -9.94 -27.41
CA THR A 267 9.46 -9.14 -28.47
C THR A 267 8.43 -8.19 -27.86
N LEU A 268 8.33 -6.99 -28.40
CA LEU A 268 7.32 -5.99 -28.06
C LEU A 268 6.68 -5.46 -29.33
N ARG A 269 5.34 -5.50 -29.41
CA ARG A 269 4.62 -4.80 -30.48
C ARG A 269 4.45 -3.33 -30.12
N TRP A 270 5.05 -2.44 -30.92
CA TRP A 270 5.04 -1.00 -30.72
C TRP A 270 4.90 -0.26 -32.05
N GLY A 271 3.98 0.72 -32.13
CA GLY A 271 3.72 1.46 -33.36
C GLY A 271 3.34 0.54 -34.53
N GLY A 272 2.52 -0.50 -34.30
CA GLY A 272 2.13 -1.47 -35.32
C GLY A 272 3.20 -2.50 -35.69
N LYS A 273 4.47 -2.32 -35.31
CA LYS A 273 5.60 -3.18 -35.64
C LYS A 273 6.06 -4.03 -34.48
N LEU A 274 6.52 -5.27 -34.76
CA LEU A 274 7.12 -6.13 -33.76
C LEU A 274 8.60 -5.75 -33.59
N ARG A 275 8.96 -5.32 -32.36
CA ARG A 275 10.33 -4.96 -31.97
C ARG A 275 10.97 -6.10 -31.21
N ARG A 276 12.25 -6.39 -31.49
CA ARG A 276 13.05 -7.38 -30.74
C ARG A 276 13.91 -6.64 -29.74
N LEU A 277 13.80 -7.04 -28.47
CA LEU A 277 14.53 -6.46 -27.35
C LEU A 277 15.54 -7.50 -26.84
N TYR A 278 16.80 -7.11 -26.67
CA TYR A 278 17.84 -7.97 -26.11
C TYR A 278 18.00 -7.67 -24.63
N ILE A 279 17.78 -8.67 -23.77
CA ILE A 279 17.82 -8.56 -22.32
C ILE A 279 19.08 -9.19 -21.74
N GLY A 280 19.59 -10.21 -22.43
CA GLY A 280 20.79 -10.96 -22.04
C GLY A 280 20.52 -12.46 -21.96
N ARG A 281 21.45 -13.25 -22.49
CA ARG A 281 21.34 -14.73 -22.52
C ARG A 281 21.24 -15.36 -21.14
N ARG A 282 21.85 -14.72 -20.11
CA ARG A 282 21.80 -15.19 -18.71
C ARG A 282 20.37 -15.25 -18.13
N TRP A 283 19.43 -14.56 -18.76
CA TRP A 283 18.03 -14.50 -18.35
C TRP A 283 17.11 -15.36 -19.22
N GLY A 284 17.68 -16.23 -20.07
CA GLY A 284 16.90 -17.11 -20.94
C GLY A 284 15.93 -17.99 -20.15
N GLY A 285 14.66 -18.00 -20.52
CA GLY A 285 13.59 -18.72 -19.84
C GLY A 285 12.92 -17.98 -18.68
N GLU A 286 13.54 -16.91 -18.17
CA GLU A 286 13.01 -16.15 -17.03
C GLU A 286 11.76 -15.35 -17.41
N PRO A 287 10.74 -15.32 -16.53
CA PRO A 287 9.58 -14.45 -16.69
C PRO A 287 9.97 -13.00 -16.47
N ILE A 288 9.44 -12.12 -17.29
CA ILE A 288 9.69 -10.68 -17.25
C ILE A 288 8.39 -9.89 -17.24
N THR A 289 8.44 -8.73 -16.58
CA THR A 289 7.43 -7.68 -16.69
C THR A 289 8.04 -6.50 -17.44
N MET A 290 7.37 -6.09 -18.52
CA MET A 290 7.71 -4.92 -19.32
C MET A 290 6.73 -3.80 -19.00
N VAL A 291 7.25 -2.64 -18.61
CA VAL A 291 6.50 -1.40 -18.41
C VAL A 291 6.82 -0.48 -19.58
N CYS A 292 5.85 -0.21 -20.43
CA CYS A 292 5.98 0.71 -21.56
C CYS A 292 5.26 2.01 -21.21
N ILE A 293 5.98 3.12 -21.26
CA ILE A 293 5.46 4.47 -21.03
C ILE A 293 5.89 5.31 -22.22
N ASP A 294 4.94 5.82 -22.99
CA ASP A 294 5.21 6.54 -24.23
C ASP A 294 6.14 5.74 -25.16
N ASN A 295 7.35 6.24 -25.38
CA ASN A 295 8.38 5.60 -26.20
C ASN A 295 9.48 4.88 -25.39
N ARG A 296 9.28 4.67 -24.09
CA ARG A 296 10.25 4.03 -23.19
C ARG A 296 9.76 2.67 -22.73
N VAL A 297 10.68 1.72 -22.62
CA VAL A 297 10.39 0.39 -22.09
C VAL A 297 11.34 0.08 -20.94
N SER A 298 10.78 -0.23 -19.79
CA SER A 298 11.53 -0.77 -18.64
C SER A 298 11.20 -2.26 -18.50
N ILE A 299 12.21 -3.09 -18.29
CA ILE A 299 12.06 -4.54 -18.21
C ILE A 299 12.59 -5.04 -16.87
N LYS A 300 11.78 -5.79 -16.16
CA LYS A 300 12.10 -6.42 -14.88
C LYS A 300 12.05 -7.94 -15.00
N ILE A 301 13.05 -8.63 -14.46
CA ILE A 301 13.02 -10.09 -14.26
C ILE A 301 12.14 -10.36 -13.04
N THR A 302 11.04 -11.07 -13.24
CA THR A 302 10.01 -11.24 -12.20
C THR A 302 10.51 -12.10 -11.03
N THR A 303 11.33 -13.11 -11.27
CA THR A 303 11.84 -14.04 -10.27
C THR A 303 12.89 -13.43 -9.34
N THR A 304 13.78 -12.59 -9.85
CA THR A 304 14.91 -12.03 -9.10
C THR A 304 14.71 -10.57 -8.70
N GLY A 305 13.72 -9.90 -9.29
CA GLY A 305 13.55 -8.45 -9.16
C GLY A 305 14.66 -7.63 -9.86
N ALA A 306 15.59 -8.29 -10.53
CA ALA A 306 16.65 -7.61 -11.27
C ALA A 306 16.04 -6.76 -12.40
N VAL A 307 16.38 -5.49 -12.42
CA VAL A 307 15.95 -4.57 -13.47
C VAL A 307 17.05 -4.54 -14.53
N SER A 308 16.73 -5.04 -15.71
CA SER A 308 17.54 -4.79 -16.88
C SER A 308 17.13 -3.43 -17.44
N TYR A 309 17.88 -2.39 -17.12
CA TYR A 309 17.68 -1.07 -17.72
C TYR A 309 18.11 -1.10 -19.18
N THR A 310 17.16 -1.29 -20.05
CA THR A 310 17.27 -0.84 -21.43
C THR A 310 16.37 0.38 -21.57
N HIS A 311 16.93 1.57 -21.47
CA HIS A 311 16.32 2.76 -22.03
C HIS A 311 16.30 2.61 -23.56
N LEU A 312 15.38 1.81 -24.06
CA LEU A 312 15.08 1.78 -25.47
C LEU A 312 14.13 2.95 -25.74
N THR A 313 14.68 4.00 -26.30
CA THR A 313 13.87 5.03 -26.94
C THR A 313 13.23 4.36 -28.16
N LEU A 314 11.94 4.05 -28.04
CA LEU A 314 11.16 3.55 -29.16
C LEU A 314 10.87 4.74 -30.09
N PRO A 315 10.85 4.55 -31.42
CA PRO A 315 10.52 5.64 -32.32
C PRO A 315 9.10 6.14 -32.02
N THR A 316 8.95 7.47 -31.99
CA THR A 316 7.67 8.17 -31.87
C THR A 316 6.66 7.57 -32.85
N LYS A 317 5.40 7.43 -32.42
CA LYS A 317 4.33 7.11 -33.35
C LYS A 317 4.27 8.24 -34.42
N ALA A 318 4.44 7.88 -35.68
CA ALA A 318 4.15 8.76 -36.79
C ALA A 318 2.64 8.91 -36.93
#